data_17acb5386fca5a17e0d82a32c3bfd443
#
_entry.id   17acb5386fca5a17e0d82a32c3bfd443
#
_cell.length_a   1.000
_cell.length_b   1.000
_cell.length_c   1.000
_cell.angle_alpha   90.00
_cell.angle_beta   90.00
_cell.angle_gamma   90.00
#
_symmetry.space_group_name_H-M   'P 1'
#
loop_
_entity.id
_entity.type
_entity.pdbx_description
1 polymer ?
#
loop_
_entity_poly.entity_id
_entity_poly.type
_entity_poly.pdbx_seq_one_letter_code
_entity_poly.pdbx_strand_id
1 'polypeptide(L)'
;MKKNILFTIAFAFLLGTTSCNDFLDNEPRGVLSETDVVTPQNVDGFVIAAYAALGNDHYDTPFSLWPYGNVRSDDAYKGGSGTNDIQTFHFFEISNNIRPDFGELDGLWYLNYVGIGRCNKAIAALNKLSDVQYPNKQKRIAEMKFVRGHFYFMLKSLFKYVPYVDESTPIEEYPNISNRAKTDQQLWDAIAADFEFASANLPATQAEVGRPKKSAAFAYLAKVRLYQAYEQ
;
A
#
# COMPACT_ATOMS: atom_id res chain seq x y z
N MET A 1 -49.68 -16.45 -46.61
CA MET A 1 -48.96 -17.35 -45.68
C MET A 1 -47.51 -16.89 -45.41
N LYS A 2 -46.67 -16.55 -46.40
CA LYS A 2 -45.26 -16.15 -46.16
C LYS A 2 -45.09 -14.89 -45.29
N LYS A 3 -45.96 -13.87 -45.38
CA LYS A 3 -45.89 -12.64 -44.59
C LYS A 3 -46.15 -12.86 -43.08
N ASN A 4 -47.02 -13.80 -42.72
CA ASN A 4 -47.35 -14.08 -41.31
C ASN A 4 -46.23 -14.87 -40.62
N ILE A 5 -45.51 -15.73 -41.38
CA ILE A 5 -44.36 -16.49 -40.83
C ILE A 5 -43.20 -15.55 -40.51
N LEU A 6 -42.95 -14.54 -41.39
CA LEU A 6 -41.89 -13.56 -41.14
C LEU A 6 -42.16 -12.69 -39.86
N PHE A 7 -43.44 -12.34 -39.65
CA PHE A 7 -43.88 -11.57 -38.50
C PHE A 7 -43.76 -12.37 -37.17
N THR A 8 -44.06 -13.67 -37.23
CA THR A 8 -43.94 -14.58 -36.09
C THR A 8 -42.46 -14.82 -35.73
N ILE A 9 -41.58 -14.95 -36.71
CA ILE A 9 -40.14 -15.10 -36.49
C ILE A 9 -39.54 -13.81 -35.93
N ALA A 10 -39.91 -12.64 -36.46
CA ALA A 10 -39.43 -11.35 -35.93
C ALA A 10 -39.92 -11.09 -34.49
N PHE A 11 -41.16 -11.49 -34.15
CA PHE A 11 -41.71 -11.37 -32.81
C PHE A 11 -41.05 -12.32 -31.82
N ALA A 12 -40.72 -13.55 -32.24
CA ALA A 12 -39.97 -14.52 -31.44
C ALA A 12 -38.52 -14.06 -31.16
N PHE A 13 -37.90 -13.35 -32.12
CA PHE A 13 -36.55 -12.79 -31.96
C PHE A 13 -36.54 -11.60 -31.00
N LEU A 14 -37.60 -10.77 -30.96
CA LEU A 14 -37.74 -9.67 -30.01
C LEU A 14 -37.91 -10.13 -28.55
N LEU A 15 -38.53 -11.29 -28.32
CA LEU A 15 -38.70 -11.86 -26.97
C LEU A 15 -37.42 -12.52 -26.42
N GLY A 16 -36.46 -12.86 -27.27
CA GLY A 16 -35.19 -13.48 -26.85
C GLY A 16 -34.14 -12.50 -26.37
N THR A 17 -34.35 -11.18 -26.47
CA THR A 17 -33.37 -10.15 -26.10
C THR A 17 -33.51 -9.63 -24.68
N THR A 18 -34.53 -10.06 -23.93
CA THR A 18 -34.60 -9.80 -22.48
C THR A 18 -33.72 -10.81 -21.74
N SER A 19 -32.41 -10.67 -21.87
CA SER A 19 -31.47 -11.39 -21.04
C SER A 19 -31.60 -10.86 -19.62
N CYS A 20 -31.98 -11.72 -18.68
CA CYS A 20 -31.94 -11.40 -17.25
C CYS A 20 -30.47 -11.27 -16.83
N ASN A 21 -29.95 -10.05 -16.74
CA ASN A 21 -28.61 -9.79 -16.19
C ASN A 21 -28.51 -10.28 -14.73
N ASP A 22 -29.59 -10.19 -13.97
CA ASP A 22 -29.63 -10.62 -12.56
C ASP A 22 -29.45 -12.12 -12.34
N PHE A 23 -29.67 -12.97 -13.36
CA PHE A 23 -29.47 -14.42 -13.23
C PHE A 23 -27.99 -14.82 -13.21
N LEU A 24 -27.12 -13.99 -13.75
CA LEU A 24 -25.67 -14.23 -13.80
C LEU A 24 -24.94 -13.55 -12.61
N ASP A 25 -25.57 -12.60 -11.94
CA ASP A 25 -25.07 -11.95 -10.71
C ASP A 25 -25.39 -12.83 -9.48
N ASN A 26 -24.86 -14.04 -9.46
CA ASN A 26 -24.88 -14.85 -8.25
C ASN A 26 -23.80 -14.35 -7.30
N GLU A 27 -24.20 -13.77 -6.18
CA GLU A 27 -23.26 -13.53 -5.08
C GLU A 27 -22.58 -14.86 -4.70
N PRO A 28 -21.24 -14.91 -4.74
CA PRO A 28 -20.52 -16.15 -4.46
C PRO A 28 -20.84 -16.58 -3.05
N ARG A 29 -21.39 -17.78 -2.89
CA ARG A 29 -21.71 -18.33 -1.57
C ARG A 29 -20.43 -18.56 -0.77
N GLY A 30 -20.37 -18.04 0.45
CA GLY A 30 -19.22 -18.18 1.35
C GLY A 30 -18.15 -17.12 1.19
N VAL A 31 -18.38 -16.09 0.36
CA VAL A 31 -17.56 -14.87 0.31
C VAL A 31 -18.27 -13.78 1.10
N LEU A 32 -17.57 -13.17 2.04
CA LEU A 32 -18.09 -12.02 2.77
C LEU A 32 -18.13 -10.81 1.83
N SER A 33 -19.27 -10.15 1.71
CA SER A 33 -19.38 -8.89 0.99
C SER A 33 -18.62 -7.78 1.72
N GLU A 34 -18.31 -6.70 1.04
CA GLU A 34 -17.65 -5.56 1.67
C GLU A 34 -18.50 -4.98 2.82
N THR A 35 -19.82 -4.99 2.66
CA THR A 35 -20.76 -4.53 3.69
C THR A 35 -20.76 -5.43 4.93
N ASP A 36 -20.45 -6.70 4.80
CA ASP A 36 -20.36 -7.63 5.93
C ASP A 36 -19.10 -7.41 6.77
N VAL A 37 -18.01 -6.98 6.13
CA VAL A 37 -16.70 -6.82 6.78
C VAL A 37 -16.43 -5.39 7.24
N VAL A 38 -16.97 -4.37 6.57
CA VAL A 38 -16.80 -2.96 6.95
C VAL A 38 -17.87 -2.56 7.97
N THR A 39 -17.68 -2.99 9.20
CA THR A 39 -18.53 -2.66 10.34
C THR A 39 -17.71 -2.04 11.47
N PRO A 40 -18.33 -1.30 12.41
CA PRO A 40 -17.61 -0.76 13.57
C PRO A 40 -16.84 -1.82 14.38
N GLN A 41 -17.33 -3.06 14.40
CA GLN A 41 -16.72 -4.19 15.12
C GLN A 41 -15.50 -4.76 14.37
N ASN A 42 -15.52 -4.75 13.05
CA ASN A 42 -14.54 -5.45 12.22
C ASN A 42 -13.48 -4.53 11.62
N VAL A 43 -13.72 -3.21 11.56
CA VAL A 43 -12.85 -2.24 10.86
C VAL A 43 -11.43 -2.21 11.41
N ASP A 44 -11.22 -2.44 12.71
CA ASP A 44 -9.89 -2.55 13.30
C ASP A 44 -9.09 -3.74 12.75
N GLY A 45 -9.74 -4.77 12.18
CA GLY A 45 -9.07 -5.85 11.48
C GLY A 45 -8.26 -5.38 10.26
N PHE A 46 -8.77 -4.41 9.51
CA PHE A 46 -8.03 -3.78 8.40
C PHE A 46 -6.81 -3.00 8.90
N VAL A 47 -6.98 -2.29 10.02
CA VAL A 47 -5.89 -1.55 10.67
C VAL A 47 -4.79 -2.51 11.15
N ILE A 48 -5.15 -3.61 11.79
CA ILE A 48 -4.22 -4.65 12.26
C ILE A 48 -3.50 -5.30 11.06
N ALA A 49 -4.20 -5.58 9.96
CA ALA A 49 -3.61 -6.13 8.74
C ALA A 49 -2.54 -5.19 8.12
N ALA A 50 -2.73 -3.87 8.23
CA ALA A 50 -1.74 -2.90 7.79
C ALA A 50 -0.51 -2.89 8.72
N TYR A 51 -0.70 -2.96 10.04
CA TYR A 51 0.42 -3.09 10.98
C TYR A 51 1.18 -4.40 10.81
N ALA A 52 0.50 -5.51 10.50
CA ALA A 52 1.14 -6.79 10.27
C ALA A 52 2.15 -6.75 9.09
N ALA A 53 1.97 -5.82 8.14
CA ALA A 53 2.92 -5.63 7.06
C ALA A 53 4.28 -5.09 7.54
N LEU A 54 4.36 -4.44 8.69
CA LEU A 54 5.63 -3.96 9.26
C LEU A 54 6.50 -5.09 9.82
N GLY A 55 5.92 -6.25 10.11
CA GLY A 55 6.60 -7.41 10.70
C GLY A 55 7.09 -8.45 9.70
N ASN A 56 7.08 -8.16 8.41
CA ASN A 56 7.48 -9.09 7.36
C ASN A 56 9.00 -9.05 7.07
N ASP A 57 9.82 -8.84 8.07
CA ASP A 57 11.28 -8.84 7.91
C ASP A 57 11.80 -10.29 7.94
N HIS A 58 12.43 -10.72 6.86
CA HIS A 58 13.03 -12.03 6.72
C HIS A 58 14.53 -11.86 6.43
N TYR A 59 15.37 -12.78 6.90
CA TYR A 59 16.82 -12.59 6.84
C TYR A 59 17.38 -12.58 5.41
N ASP A 60 16.75 -13.28 4.47
CA ASP A 60 17.14 -13.35 3.05
C ASP A 60 16.39 -12.36 2.14
N THR A 61 15.28 -11.83 2.62
CA THR A 61 14.52 -10.75 1.97
C THR A 61 14.21 -9.66 3.01
N PRO A 62 15.23 -9.00 3.58
CA PRO A 62 15.02 -8.09 4.68
C PRO A 62 14.24 -6.87 4.26
N PHE A 63 13.19 -6.59 5.01
CA PHE A 63 12.34 -5.42 4.85
C PHE A 63 12.98 -4.14 5.43
N SER A 64 14.04 -4.32 6.21
CA SER A 64 14.83 -3.23 6.77
C SER A 64 15.83 -2.66 5.76
N LEU A 65 16.31 -1.47 6.02
CA LEU A 65 17.25 -0.76 5.13
C LEU A 65 18.72 -1.17 5.30
N TRP A 66 19.05 -2.05 6.27
CA TRP A 66 20.46 -2.30 6.60
C TRP A 66 21.30 -2.85 5.42
N PRO A 67 20.83 -3.80 4.57
CA PRO A 67 21.65 -4.26 3.44
C PRO A 67 21.78 -3.20 2.35
N TYR A 68 20.72 -2.42 2.12
CA TYR A 68 20.66 -1.42 1.06
C TYR A 68 21.32 -0.09 1.46
N GLY A 69 21.38 0.20 2.75
CA GLY A 69 22.03 1.37 3.33
C GLY A 69 23.42 1.01 3.88
N ASN A 70 23.44 0.35 5.05
CA ASN A 70 24.66 0.16 5.82
C ASN A 70 25.72 -0.73 5.12
N VAL A 71 25.31 -1.83 4.46
CA VAL A 71 26.23 -2.67 3.72
C VAL A 71 26.76 -1.95 2.48
N ARG A 72 25.87 -1.23 1.78
CA ARG A 72 26.27 -0.51 0.56
C ARG A 72 27.09 0.74 0.82
N SER A 73 27.00 1.33 2.01
CA SER A 73 27.75 2.53 2.41
C SER A 73 29.09 2.23 3.11
N ASP A 74 29.50 0.96 3.20
CA ASP A 74 30.67 0.48 3.96
C ASP A 74 30.55 0.66 5.49
N ASP A 75 29.36 1.04 6.02
CA ASP A 75 29.13 1.13 7.47
C ASP A 75 28.98 -0.25 8.11
N ALA A 76 28.66 -1.27 7.34
CA ALA A 76 28.56 -2.65 7.79
C ALA A 76 29.08 -3.63 6.76
N TYR A 77 29.74 -4.68 7.24
CA TYR A 77 30.11 -5.83 6.43
C TYR A 77 28.94 -6.80 6.31
N LYS A 78 28.71 -7.36 5.11
CA LYS A 78 27.58 -8.27 4.92
C LYS A 78 27.63 -9.53 5.81
N GLY A 79 28.83 -9.97 6.18
CA GLY A 79 29.03 -11.16 6.99
C GLY A 79 28.73 -12.47 6.27
N GLY A 80 28.30 -13.48 7.04
CA GLY A 80 27.96 -14.79 6.53
C GLY A 80 29.16 -15.71 6.24
N SER A 81 28.90 -16.85 5.59
CA SER A 81 29.90 -17.90 5.32
C SER A 81 30.73 -17.68 4.05
N GLY A 82 30.61 -16.53 3.41
CA GLY A 82 31.36 -16.16 2.21
C GLY A 82 30.53 -15.40 1.18
N THR A 83 31.13 -15.15 0.01
CA THR A 83 30.50 -14.32 -1.04
C THR A 83 29.21 -14.90 -1.61
N ASN A 84 29.03 -16.22 -1.55
CA ASN A 84 27.83 -16.90 -2.05
C ASN A 84 26.68 -16.99 -1.03
N ASP A 85 26.95 -16.61 0.20
CA ASP A 85 25.92 -16.55 1.24
C ASP A 85 25.17 -15.24 1.10
N ILE A 86 23.96 -15.30 0.57
CA ILE A 86 23.16 -14.17 0.08
C ILE A 86 24.02 -13.29 -0.85
N GLN A 87 24.36 -13.84 -2.01
CA GLN A 87 25.27 -13.22 -2.97
C GLN A 87 24.86 -11.80 -3.36
N THR A 88 23.57 -11.48 -3.36
CA THR A 88 23.06 -10.15 -3.66
C THR A 88 23.60 -9.11 -2.69
N PHE A 89 23.69 -9.44 -1.39
CA PHE A 89 24.26 -8.50 -0.41
C PHE A 89 25.77 -8.29 -0.60
N HIS A 90 26.49 -9.31 -1.09
CA HIS A 90 27.87 -9.11 -1.50
C HIS A 90 27.98 -8.13 -2.69
N PHE A 91 27.05 -8.21 -3.65
CA PHE A 91 27.03 -7.25 -4.76
C PHE A 91 26.70 -5.82 -4.30
N PHE A 92 25.86 -5.66 -3.28
CA PHE A 92 25.65 -4.35 -2.65
C PHE A 92 26.92 -3.83 -1.97
N GLU A 93 27.63 -4.69 -1.22
CA GLU A 93 28.86 -4.34 -0.54
C GLU A 93 29.94 -3.84 -1.49
N ILE A 94 30.17 -4.56 -2.57
CA ILE A 94 31.19 -4.16 -3.58
C ILE A 94 30.67 -3.17 -4.62
N SER A 95 29.42 -2.72 -4.50
CA SER A 95 28.72 -1.81 -5.44
C SER A 95 28.84 -2.26 -6.91
N ASN A 96 28.82 -3.56 -7.16
CA ASN A 96 29.01 -4.14 -8.48
C ASN A 96 27.93 -5.17 -8.81
N ASN A 97 27.62 -5.33 -10.10
CA ASN A 97 26.65 -6.30 -10.62
C ASN A 97 25.24 -6.20 -9.96
N ILE A 98 24.86 -5.00 -9.54
CA ILE A 98 23.50 -4.74 -9.00
C ILE A 98 22.52 -4.72 -10.17
N ARG A 99 21.51 -5.60 -10.13
CA ARG A 99 20.51 -5.76 -11.20
C ARG A 99 19.09 -5.59 -10.65
N PRO A 100 18.17 -5.09 -11.49
CA PRO A 100 16.78 -4.88 -11.06
C PRO A 100 16.00 -6.19 -10.85
N ASP A 101 16.50 -7.31 -11.38
CA ASP A 101 15.89 -8.64 -11.27
C ASP A 101 16.32 -9.43 -10.01
N PHE A 102 16.99 -8.78 -9.07
CA PHE A 102 17.31 -9.42 -7.79
C PHE A 102 16.05 -9.62 -6.94
N GLY A 103 15.85 -10.88 -6.50
CA GLY A 103 14.70 -11.26 -5.71
C GLY A 103 14.51 -10.45 -4.42
N GLU A 104 15.61 -10.02 -3.80
CA GLU A 104 15.59 -9.19 -2.59
C GLU A 104 15.06 -7.77 -2.88
N LEU A 105 15.41 -7.20 -4.03
CA LEU A 105 14.87 -5.89 -4.45
C LEU A 105 13.40 -5.99 -4.87
N ASP A 106 13.04 -7.05 -5.60
CA ASP A 106 11.66 -7.33 -5.98
C ASP A 106 10.80 -7.58 -4.73
N GLY A 107 11.28 -8.40 -3.81
CA GLY A 107 10.61 -8.66 -2.53
C GLY A 107 10.40 -7.40 -1.71
N LEU A 108 11.42 -6.55 -1.61
CA LEU A 108 11.30 -5.27 -0.91
C LEU A 108 10.26 -4.35 -1.57
N TRP A 109 10.29 -4.24 -2.89
CA TRP A 109 9.29 -3.49 -3.65
C TRP A 109 7.87 -4.01 -3.39
N TYR A 110 7.68 -5.31 -3.58
CA TYR A 110 6.38 -5.98 -3.41
C TYR A 110 5.83 -5.81 -2.00
N LEU A 111 6.62 -6.09 -0.96
CA LEU A 111 6.17 -6.03 0.43
C LEU A 111 5.79 -4.61 0.87
N ASN A 112 6.52 -3.58 0.41
CA ASN A 112 6.14 -2.19 0.66
C ASN A 112 4.78 -1.86 0.01
N TYR A 113 4.53 -2.30 -1.23
CA TYR A 113 3.23 -2.08 -1.88
C TYR A 113 2.10 -2.90 -1.27
N VAL A 114 2.36 -4.09 -0.75
CA VAL A 114 1.39 -4.83 0.07
C VAL A 114 1.01 -4.01 1.31
N GLY A 115 1.99 -3.42 1.99
CA GLY A 115 1.76 -2.54 3.14
C GLY A 115 0.94 -1.30 2.76
N ILE A 116 1.29 -0.61 1.68
CA ILE A 116 0.55 0.55 1.15
C ILE A 116 -0.89 0.17 0.82
N GLY A 117 -1.10 -0.94 0.10
CA GLY A 117 -2.44 -1.41 -0.27
C GLY A 117 -3.30 -1.71 0.95
N ARG A 118 -2.73 -2.33 1.99
CA ARG A 118 -3.43 -2.57 3.27
C ARG A 118 -3.78 -1.27 3.98
N CYS A 119 -2.89 -0.27 4.00
CA CYS A 119 -3.19 1.06 4.55
C CYS A 119 -4.31 1.74 3.79
N ASN A 120 -4.26 1.75 2.46
CA ASN A 120 -5.31 2.33 1.60
C ASN A 120 -6.66 1.66 1.85
N LYS A 121 -6.69 0.32 1.92
CA LYS A 121 -7.91 -0.43 2.20
C LYS A 121 -8.47 -0.13 3.58
N ALA A 122 -7.61 -0.01 4.59
CA ALA A 122 -8.03 0.37 5.95
C ALA A 122 -8.61 1.79 5.99
N ILE A 123 -7.97 2.77 5.33
CA ILE A 123 -8.46 4.15 5.25
C ILE A 123 -9.81 4.20 4.52
N ALA A 124 -9.94 3.50 3.38
CA ALA A 124 -11.18 3.42 2.63
C ALA A 124 -12.31 2.81 3.46
N ALA A 125 -12.03 1.73 4.21
CA ALA A 125 -13.00 1.10 5.11
C ALA A 125 -13.43 2.03 6.25
N LEU A 126 -12.47 2.71 6.88
CA LEU A 126 -12.74 3.68 7.94
C LEU A 126 -13.59 4.86 7.43
N ASN A 127 -13.36 5.33 6.21
CA ASN A 127 -14.12 6.43 5.61
C ASN A 127 -15.59 6.09 5.35
N LYS A 128 -15.95 4.81 5.25
CA LYS A 128 -17.35 4.37 5.10
C LYS A 128 -18.15 4.44 6.40
N LEU A 129 -17.49 4.54 7.55
CA LEU A 129 -18.14 4.69 8.85
C LEU A 129 -18.30 6.17 9.21
N SER A 130 -19.37 6.51 9.91
CA SER A 130 -19.52 7.83 10.51
C SER A 130 -18.70 7.95 11.80
N ASP A 131 -18.40 9.16 12.23
CA ASP A 131 -17.68 9.40 13.50
C ASP A 131 -18.49 8.95 14.72
N VAL A 132 -19.83 8.91 14.60
CA VAL A 132 -20.73 8.36 15.63
C VAL A 132 -20.60 6.84 15.71
N GLN A 133 -20.53 6.16 14.58
CA GLN A 133 -20.38 4.71 14.54
C GLN A 133 -19.00 4.26 15.02
N TYR A 134 -17.97 5.05 14.71
CA TYR A 134 -16.60 4.71 15.09
C TYR A 134 -15.81 5.96 15.55
N PRO A 135 -15.90 6.32 16.85
CA PRO A 135 -15.29 7.54 17.39
C PRO A 135 -13.76 7.62 17.25
N ASN A 136 -13.08 6.48 17.10
CA ASN A 136 -11.62 6.41 16.89
C ASN A 136 -11.20 6.60 15.42
N LYS A 137 -12.12 6.87 14.50
CA LYS A 137 -11.92 6.93 13.06
C LYS A 137 -10.71 7.80 12.67
N GLN A 138 -10.71 9.06 13.09
CA GLN A 138 -9.64 10.01 12.73
C GLN A 138 -8.27 9.56 13.26
N LYS A 139 -8.23 9.01 14.48
CA LYS A 139 -7.00 8.45 15.06
C LYS A 139 -6.50 7.27 14.23
N ARG A 140 -7.37 6.33 13.84
CA ARG A 140 -6.98 5.17 13.03
C ARG A 140 -6.55 5.56 11.61
N ILE A 141 -7.22 6.52 10.99
CA ILE A 141 -6.77 7.07 9.70
C ILE A 141 -5.37 7.69 9.84
N ALA A 142 -5.12 8.43 10.90
CA ALA A 142 -3.81 9.02 11.17
C ALA A 142 -2.71 7.96 11.37
N GLU A 143 -3.02 6.86 12.05
CA GLU A 143 -2.13 5.71 12.18
C GLU A 143 -1.83 5.09 10.80
N MET A 144 -2.84 4.90 9.96
CA MET A 144 -2.68 4.31 8.63
C MET A 144 -1.88 5.20 7.68
N LYS A 145 -2.11 6.51 7.71
CA LYS A 145 -1.31 7.48 6.97
C LYS A 145 0.15 7.49 7.45
N PHE A 146 0.38 7.41 8.76
CA PHE A 146 1.74 7.27 9.29
C PHE A 146 2.45 6.02 8.76
N VAL A 147 1.80 4.87 8.78
CA VAL A 147 2.35 3.59 8.30
C VAL A 147 2.57 3.64 6.79
N ARG A 148 1.62 4.19 6.01
CA ARG A 148 1.75 4.37 4.57
C ARG A 148 2.92 5.29 4.22
N GLY A 149 3.04 6.40 4.91
CA GLY A 149 4.15 7.34 4.75
C GLY A 149 5.51 6.68 5.00
N HIS A 150 5.60 5.75 5.98
CA HIS A 150 6.80 4.96 6.21
C HIS A 150 7.15 4.07 5.01
N PHE A 151 6.20 3.32 4.46
CA PHE A 151 6.44 2.47 3.29
C PHE A 151 6.86 3.29 2.06
N TYR A 152 6.19 4.42 1.80
CA TYR A 152 6.59 5.30 0.71
C TYR A 152 7.95 5.96 0.94
N PHE A 153 8.28 6.32 2.18
CA PHE A 153 9.62 6.83 2.50
C PHE A 153 10.71 5.82 2.15
N MET A 154 10.50 4.52 2.49
CA MET A 154 11.44 3.45 2.14
C MET A 154 11.56 3.29 0.62
N LEU A 155 10.44 3.17 -0.08
CA LEU A 155 10.43 3.04 -1.54
C LEU A 155 11.10 4.23 -2.22
N LYS A 156 10.76 5.45 -1.82
CA LYS A 156 11.31 6.68 -2.42
C LYS A 156 12.82 6.79 -2.21
N SER A 157 13.29 6.46 -1.00
CA SER A 157 14.74 6.52 -0.66
C SER A 157 15.56 5.53 -1.47
N LEU A 158 15.00 4.36 -1.82
CA LEU A 158 15.73 3.30 -2.51
C LEU A 158 15.56 3.35 -4.03
N PHE A 159 14.35 3.63 -4.51
CA PHE A 159 14.02 3.53 -5.95
C PHE A 159 13.82 4.89 -6.62
N LYS A 160 13.90 5.98 -5.89
CA LYS A 160 13.75 7.38 -6.32
C LYS A 160 12.38 7.70 -6.91
N TYR A 161 11.93 7.01 -7.95
CA TYR A 161 10.64 7.22 -8.60
C TYR A 161 9.78 5.97 -8.46
N VAL A 162 8.63 6.13 -7.82
CA VAL A 162 7.71 5.03 -7.54
C VAL A 162 6.27 5.46 -7.87
N PRO A 163 5.42 4.54 -8.35
CA PRO A 163 3.99 4.82 -8.49
C PRO A 163 3.40 5.23 -7.15
N TYR A 164 2.67 6.34 -7.11
CA TYR A 164 1.96 6.76 -5.91
C TYR A 164 0.47 6.44 -6.05
N VAL A 165 -0.03 5.62 -5.14
CA VAL A 165 -1.43 5.21 -5.05
C VAL A 165 -1.91 5.46 -3.62
N ASP A 166 -3.13 5.95 -3.48
CA ASP A 166 -3.75 6.21 -2.20
C ASP A 166 -5.15 5.58 -2.12
N GLU A 167 -5.87 5.85 -1.04
CA GLU A 167 -7.20 5.31 -0.78
C GLU A 167 -8.28 5.73 -1.78
N SER A 168 -8.02 6.75 -2.61
CA SER A 168 -8.92 7.22 -3.66
C SER A 168 -8.64 6.58 -5.01
N THR A 169 -7.50 5.90 -5.15
CA THR A 169 -7.07 5.27 -6.41
C THR A 169 -7.76 3.92 -6.57
N PRO A 170 -8.55 3.71 -7.65
CA PRO A 170 -9.14 2.39 -7.95
C PRO A 170 -8.07 1.33 -8.17
N ILE A 171 -8.28 0.13 -7.64
CA ILE A 171 -7.28 -0.95 -7.68
C ILE A 171 -6.95 -1.40 -9.12
N GLU A 172 -7.92 -1.30 -10.01
CA GLU A 172 -7.79 -1.60 -11.44
C GLU A 172 -6.88 -0.62 -12.19
N GLU A 173 -6.66 0.58 -11.63
CA GLU A 173 -5.76 1.57 -12.20
C GLU A 173 -4.29 1.36 -11.80
N TYR A 174 -4.01 0.62 -10.72
CA TYR A 174 -2.65 0.45 -10.19
C TYR A 174 -1.63 0.02 -11.26
N PRO A 175 -1.91 -0.94 -12.15
CA PRO A 175 -0.94 -1.38 -13.17
C PRO A 175 -0.61 -0.30 -14.21
N ASN A 176 -1.46 0.72 -14.34
CA ASN A 176 -1.34 1.76 -15.35
C ASN A 176 -0.68 3.05 -14.82
N ILE A 177 -0.42 3.11 -13.51
CA ILE A 177 0.19 4.30 -12.90
C ILE A 177 1.69 4.28 -13.11
N SER A 178 2.18 5.24 -13.89
CA SER A 178 3.61 5.40 -14.13
C SER A 178 4.35 5.79 -12.86
N ASN A 179 5.56 5.26 -12.67
CA ASN A 179 6.48 5.72 -11.63
C ASN A 179 6.94 7.18 -11.83
N ARG A 180 6.65 7.77 -12.99
CA ARG A 180 6.91 9.18 -13.34
C ARG A 180 5.64 10.04 -13.33
N ALA A 181 4.52 9.53 -12.83
CA ALA A 181 3.27 10.30 -12.72
C ALA A 181 3.41 11.51 -11.79
N LYS A 182 4.28 11.43 -10.79
CA LYS A 182 4.66 12.54 -9.93
C LYS A 182 6.11 12.95 -10.18
N THR A 183 6.39 14.26 -10.10
CA THR A 183 7.77 14.73 -10.01
C THR A 183 8.39 14.32 -8.69
N ASP A 184 9.71 14.42 -8.58
CA ASP A 184 10.44 14.11 -7.35
C ASP A 184 9.90 14.89 -6.15
N GLN A 185 9.72 16.21 -6.33
CA GLN A 185 9.15 17.10 -5.32
C GLN A 185 7.72 16.70 -4.94
N GLN A 186 6.85 16.43 -5.92
CA GLN A 186 5.46 16.04 -5.67
C GLN A 186 5.36 14.72 -4.91
N LEU A 187 6.29 13.80 -5.13
CA LEU A 187 6.32 12.53 -4.41
C LEU A 187 6.72 12.75 -2.94
N TRP A 188 7.75 13.57 -2.68
CA TRP A 188 8.12 13.96 -1.31
C TRP A 188 6.99 14.71 -0.60
N ASP A 189 6.30 15.62 -1.30
CA ASP A 189 5.17 16.36 -0.72
C ASP A 189 4.01 15.42 -0.37
N ALA A 190 3.72 14.40 -1.20
CA ALA A 190 2.70 13.42 -0.90
C ALA A 190 3.05 12.57 0.33
N ILE A 191 4.32 12.17 0.47
CA ILE A 191 4.80 11.45 1.66
C ILE A 191 4.73 12.35 2.90
N ALA A 192 5.15 13.60 2.79
CA ALA A 192 5.07 14.56 3.88
C ALA A 192 3.63 14.81 4.33
N ALA A 193 2.68 14.92 3.41
CA ALA A 193 1.26 15.13 3.71
C ALA A 193 0.67 14.02 4.59
N ASP A 194 1.09 12.77 4.41
CA ASP A 194 0.69 11.66 5.28
C ASP A 194 1.19 11.85 6.72
N PHE A 195 2.43 12.31 6.91
CA PHE A 195 2.97 12.59 8.24
C PHE A 195 2.43 13.89 8.83
N GLU A 196 2.11 14.91 8.02
CA GLU A 196 1.43 16.12 8.46
C GLU A 196 0.05 15.79 9.02
N PHE A 197 -0.74 15.00 8.28
CA PHE A 197 -2.03 14.52 8.78
C PHE A 197 -1.88 13.71 10.08
N ALA A 198 -0.90 12.80 10.13
CA ALA A 198 -0.62 12.00 11.31
C ALA A 198 -0.21 12.89 12.50
N SER A 199 0.64 13.89 12.31
CA SER A 199 1.06 14.80 13.38
C SER A 199 -0.09 15.66 13.92
N ALA A 200 -1.07 15.99 13.10
CA ALA A 200 -2.24 16.74 13.52
C ALA A 200 -3.23 15.88 14.34
N ASN A 201 -3.42 14.61 13.96
CA ASN A 201 -4.51 13.77 14.43
C ASN A 201 -4.10 12.64 15.40
N LEU A 202 -2.81 12.30 15.49
CA LEU A 202 -2.35 11.33 16.49
C LEU A 202 -2.32 11.95 17.89
N PRO A 203 -2.64 11.17 18.94
CA PRO A 203 -2.56 11.63 20.32
C PRO A 203 -1.08 11.76 20.78
N ALA A 204 -0.86 12.60 21.78
CA ALA A 204 0.45 12.73 22.42
C ALA A 204 0.90 11.44 23.13
N THR A 205 -0.06 10.68 23.65
CA THR A 205 0.16 9.38 24.32
C THR A 205 -0.79 8.34 23.72
N GLN A 206 -0.34 7.09 23.65
CA GLN A 206 -1.14 5.94 23.21
C GLN A 206 -1.31 4.96 24.35
N ALA A 207 -2.53 4.49 24.57
CA ALA A 207 -2.81 3.40 25.53
C ALA A 207 -2.31 2.04 24.99
N GLU A 208 -2.35 1.86 23.69
CA GLU A 208 -1.90 0.63 23.02
C GLU A 208 -0.41 0.74 22.68
N VAL A 209 0.39 -0.17 23.23
CA VAL A 209 1.83 -0.24 22.97
C VAL A 209 2.10 -0.54 21.48
N GLY A 210 3.12 0.11 20.91
CA GLY A 210 3.52 -0.09 19.51
C GLY A 210 2.81 0.83 18.51
N ARG A 211 1.74 1.52 18.88
CA ARG A 211 1.08 2.48 17.98
C ARG A 211 1.81 3.82 17.94
N PRO A 212 1.87 4.48 16.76
CA PRO A 212 2.58 5.76 16.63
C PRO A 212 1.92 6.87 17.45
N LYS A 213 2.75 7.74 17.98
CA LYS A 213 2.35 8.95 18.72
C LYS A 213 2.58 10.18 17.85
N LYS A 214 2.00 11.30 18.23
CA LYS A 214 2.22 12.60 17.59
C LYS A 214 3.71 12.93 17.44
N SER A 215 4.53 12.64 18.45
CA SER A 215 5.98 12.87 18.40
C SER A 215 6.69 12.04 17.32
N ALA A 216 6.25 10.79 17.08
CA ALA A 216 6.81 9.96 16.02
C ALA A 216 6.46 10.55 14.63
N ALA A 217 5.25 11.07 14.46
CA ALA A 217 4.85 11.72 13.20
C ALA A 217 5.67 12.99 12.92
N PHE A 218 5.93 13.81 13.93
CA PHE A 218 6.83 14.98 13.78
C PHE A 218 8.26 14.57 13.44
N ALA A 219 8.79 13.52 14.07
CA ALA A 219 10.14 13.03 13.77
C ALA A 219 10.26 12.54 12.32
N TYR A 220 9.27 11.79 11.83
CA TYR A 220 9.24 11.37 10.45
C TYR A 220 9.05 12.51 9.47
N LEU A 221 8.17 13.47 9.79
CA LEU A 221 7.98 14.67 8.97
C LEU A 221 9.29 15.46 8.83
N ALA A 222 10.01 15.66 9.93
CA ALA A 222 11.31 16.32 9.90
C ALA A 222 12.32 15.54 9.03
N LYS A 223 12.35 14.20 9.18
CA LYS A 223 13.20 13.34 8.34
C LYS A 223 12.86 13.46 6.86
N VAL A 224 11.57 13.40 6.49
CA VAL A 224 11.12 13.55 5.10
C VAL A 224 11.53 14.91 4.53
N ARG A 225 11.31 15.99 5.27
CA ARG A 225 11.69 17.35 4.82
C ARG A 225 13.20 17.52 4.67
N LEU A 226 13.99 16.85 5.52
CA LEU A 226 15.44 16.83 5.39
C LEU A 226 15.87 16.12 4.10
N TYR A 227 15.34 14.92 3.81
CA TYR A 227 15.63 14.20 2.57
C TYR A 227 15.21 15.00 1.34
N GLN A 228 14.03 15.60 1.37
CA GLN A 228 13.52 16.48 0.31
C GLN A 228 14.47 17.65 0.04
N ALA A 229 15.06 18.24 1.08
CA ALA A 229 16.00 19.35 0.92
C ALA A 229 17.36 18.93 0.32
N TYR A 230 17.81 17.68 0.57
CA TYR A 230 19.07 17.19 0.03
C TYR A 230 18.95 16.65 -1.40
N GLU A 231 17.75 16.34 -1.88
CA GLU A 231 17.52 15.81 -3.24
C GLU A 231 17.14 16.91 -4.27
N GLN A 232 17.23 18.19 -3.92
CA GLN A 232 16.94 19.31 -4.82
C GLN A 232 18.08 19.59 -5.78
#